data_389e588e135320b21c29562f2587fda9
#
_entry.id   389e588e135320b21c29562f2587fda9
#
_cell.length_a   1.000
_cell.length_b   1.000
_cell.length_c   1.000
_cell.angle_alpha   90.00
_cell.angle_beta   90.00
_cell.angle_gamma   90.00
#
_symmetry.space_group_name_H-M   'P 1'
#
loop_
_entity.id
_entity.type
_entity.pdbx_description
1 polymer ?
#
loop_
_entity_poly.entity_id
_entity_poly.type
_entity_poly.pdbx_seq_one_letter_code
_entity_poly.pdbx_strand_id
1 'polypeptide(L)'
;DGTFRNDWSSSLPKANNSYFYASGSASAVLTEIFPKLKSKTFSFAKLRGSIARVGNDAGFDRLINSYSYGGLFRNDMAWFQGDAVRKNPNLKPETTISKEIGAEVRLLDGRLTADVTYYDKYTRDQIVESELSYLSNYQRVIINSGKISNKGWEISVSGVPVKVKNFEWKTIFNWSKNNSMVESLPEGIDKIQIGSGVYNVKSYAEVGKPYGAIYAKTFKRDAEGYILCQLDGSPKEGQDYEYLGCVQADWRGGWNNVFRLGNFSFSVMFDFQKGGKFFSQTSIQSSVDGQSVKSLEGRDADFFSRKILGESDEERYGFMRPQNANTPTANGQIYPDWGRPKGVVLPNCRYDEDVEGLAGQQVLGYCTPERYWMHYTSRDISRFIYDASYVKLREITVSYDLPKKWLRKTPFQTFRVAAVGRNIATLFANTPHGLDPQATSTTGNAQGFERGFNLPSATYGFDIKVSF
;
A
#
# COMPACT_ATOMS: atom_id res chain seq x y z
N ASP A 1 -18.29 31.50 1.00
CA ASP A 1 -16.96 31.98 1.40
C ASP A 1 -16.02 31.97 0.21
N GLY A 2 -15.16 33.00 0.10
CA GLY A 2 -14.07 33.11 -0.85
C GLY A 2 -12.77 33.38 -0.11
N THR A 3 -11.69 32.67 -0.48
CA THR A 3 -10.37 32.91 0.09
C THR A 3 -9.34 33.13 -1.00
N PHE A 4 -8.41 34.04 -0.74
CA PHE A 4 -7.30 34.35 -1.63
C PHE A 4 -6.01 34.35 -0.82
N ARG A 5 -4.99 33.72 -1.36
CA ARG A 5 -3.68 33.67 -0.72
C ARG A 5 -2.58 33.74 -1.75
N ASN A 6 -1.49 34.40 -1.42
CA ASN A 6 -0.25 34.37 -2.17
C ASN A 6 0.89 33.95 -1.24
N ASP A 7 1.63 32.95 -1.64
CA ASP A 7 2.78 32.46 -0.88
C ASP A 7 4.07 32.74 -1.64
N TRP A 8 5.16 32.93 -0.90
CA TRP A 8 6.51 33.05 -1.42
C TRP A 8 7.37 31.97 -0.77
N SER A 9 8.05 31.19 -1.57
CA SER A 9 8.92 30.13 -1.10
C SER A 9 10.35 30.33 -1.57
N SER A 10 11.30 30.22 -0.63
CA SER A 10 12.74 30.25 -0.93
C SER A 10 13.26 28.95 -1.56
N SER A 11 12.47 27.88 -1.53
CA SER A 11 12.79 26.58 -2.16
C SER A 11 12.50 26.54 -3.65
N LEU A 12 11.88 27.62 -4.20
CA LEU A 12 11.60 27.80 -5.61
C LEU A 12 12.49 28.89 -6.22
N PRO A 13 12.78 28.82 -7.55
CA PRO A 13 13.55 29.86 -8.22
C PRO A 13 12.79 31.20 -8.24
N LYS A 14 13.52 32.31 -8.25
CA LYS A 14 12.93 33.67 -8.23
C LYS A 14 11.80 33.88 -9.23
N ALA A 15 11.86 33.26 -10.40
CA ALA A 15 10.83 33.36 -11.44
C ALA A 15 9.51 32.68 -11.05
N ASN A 16 9.54 31.71 -10.11
CA ASN A 16 8.39 30.88 -9.73
C ASN A 16 8.15 30.83 -8.22
N ASN A 17 8.86 31.67 -7.44
CA ASN A 17 8.80 31.61 -5.99
C ASN A 17 7.51 32.21 -5.39
N SER A 18 6.79 33.00 -6.16
CA SER A 18 5.51 33.60 -5.77
C SER A 18 4.39 32.87 -6.49
N TYR A 19 3.44 32.31 -5.78
CA TYR A 19 2.30 31.61 -6.36
C TYR A 19 1.00 31.95 -5.65
N PHE A 20 0.02 32.31 -6.47
CA PHE A 20 -1.30 32.71 -6.03
C PHE A 20 -2.28 31.56 -6.13
N TYR A 21 -3.12 31.41 -5.12
CA TYR A 21 -4.22 30.46 -5.14
C TYR A 21 -5.45 30.99 -4.43
N ALA A 22 -6.60 30.48 -4.87
CA ALA A 22 -7.90 30.92 -4.40
C ALA A 22 -8.81 29.72 -4.18
N SER A 23 -9.77 29.89 -3.28
CA SER A 23 -10.86 28.94 -3.12
C SER A 23 -12.20 29.66 -3.01
N GLY A 24 -13.25 28.98 -3.46
CA GLY A 24 -14.62 29.38 -3.28
C GLY A 24 -15.45 28.22 -2.74
N SER A 25 -16.30 28.49 -1.78
CA SER A 25 -17.22 27.49 -1.26
C SER A 25 -18.61 28.09 -1.00
N ALA A 26 -19.62 27.27 -1.26
CA ALA A 26 -20.99 27.60 -0.97
C ALA A 26 -21.67 26.47 -0.20
N SER A 27 -22.56 26.80 0.71
CA SER A 27 -23.39 25.83 1.37
C SER A 27 -24.80 26.37 1.59
N ALA A 28 -25.78 25.47 1.44
CA ALA A 28 -27.19 25.80 1.60
C ALA A 28 -27.81 24.84 2.61
N VAL A 29 -28.38 25.36 3.68
CA VAL A 29 -29.16 24.59 4.65
C VAL A 29 -30.60 24.52 4.12
N LEU A 30 -30.91 23.42 3.42
CA LEU A 30 -32.21 23.27 2.72
C LEU A 30 -33.40 23.33 3.67
N THR A 31 -33.23 22.82 4.88
CA THR A 31 -34.30 22.85 5.91
C THR A 31 -34.57 24.24 6.48
N GLU A 32 -33.64 25.18 6.32
CA GLU A 32 -33.89 26.59 6.69
C GLU A 32 -34.41 27.40 5.48
N ILE A 33 -33.94 27.10 4.26
CA ILE A 33 -34.43 27.72 3.04
C ILE A 33 -35.88 27.28 2.73
N PHE A 34 -36.16 26.01 2.96
CA PHE A 34 -37.50 25.42 2.73
C PHE A 34 -38.01 24.79 4.05
N PRO A 35 -38.58 25.58 4.98
CA PRO A 35 -39.00 25.09 6.30
C PRO A 35 -40.04 23.97 6.25
N LYS A 36 -40.79 23.84 5.16
CA LYS A 36 -41.73 22.74 4.94
C LYS A 36 -41.08 21.35 4.86
N LEU A 37 -39.81 21.29 4.53
CA LEU A 37 -39.04 20.04 4.54
C LEU A 37 -38.68 19.57 5.94
N LYS A 38 -38.66 20.48 6.92
CA LYS A 38 -38.29 20.18 8.30
C LYS A 38 -39.40 19.44 9.00
N SER A 39 -39.11 18.24 9.49
CA SER A 39 -40.02 17.40 10.24
C SER A 39 -39.28 16.62 11.31
N LYS A 40 -39.98 15.91 12.21
CA LYS A 40 -39.31 15.01 13.17
C LYS A 40 -38.50 13.91 12.48
N THR A 41 -38.97 13.43 11.32
CA THR A 41 -38.24 12.42 10.55
C THR A 41 -37.08 13.02 9.78
N PHE A 42 -37.23 14.22 9.18
CA PHE A 42 -36.22 14.90 8.37
C PHE A 42 -35.87 16.23 9.04
N SER A 43 -34.91 16.19 9.98
CA SER A 43 -34.63 17.31 10.88
C SER A 43 -33.65 18.33 10.33
N PHE A 44 -32.74 17.92 9.43
CA PHE A 44 -31.73 18.80 8.86
C PHE A 44 -31.26 18.26 7.50
N ALA A 45 -31.07 19.16 6.56
CA ALA A 45 -30.39 18.88 5.28
C ALA A 45 -29.55 20.06 4.86
N LYS A 46 -28.30 19.79 4.49
CA LYS A 46 -27.33 20.77 3.99
C LYS A 46 -26.65 20.23 2.75
N LEU A 47 -26.61 21.05 1.71
CA LEU A 47 -25.73 20.84 0.55
C LEU A 47 -24.53 21.77 0.65
N ARG A 48 -23.38 21.29 0.17
CA ARG A 48 -22.14 22.07 0.10
C ARG A 48 -21.42 21.76 -1.20
N GLY A 49 -20.75 22.77 -1.71
CA GLY A 49 -19.87 22.64 -2.86
C GLY A 49 -18.68 23.56 -2.70
N SER A 50 -17.52 23.13 -3.17
CA SER A 50 -16.30 23.92 -3.13
C SER A 50 -15.44 23.68 -4.37
N ILE A 51 -14.71 24.69 -4.74
CA ILE A 51 -13.59 24.62 -5.69
C ILE A 51 -12.41 25.33 -5.05
N ALA A 52 -11.25 24.67 -5.06
CA ALA A 52 -10.03 25.22 -4.51
C ALA A 52 -8.87 24.96 -5.44
N ARG A 53 -8.00 25.95 -5.57
CA ARG A 53 -6.66 25.79 -6.13
C ARG A 53 -5.67 25.94 -4.98
N VAL A 54 -4.72 25.00 -4.85
CA VAL A 54 -3.68 25.01 -3.81
C VAL A 54 -2.33 24.80 -4.47
N GLY A 55 -1.36 25.64 -4.12
CA GLY A 55 0.04 25.47 -4.49
C GLY A 55 0.80 24.71 -3.41
N ASN A 56 1.80 23.95 -3.80
CA ASN A 56 2.78 23.32 -2.91
C ASN A 56 4.19 23.59 -3.47
N ASP A 57 5.14 23.89 -2.60
CA ASP A 57 6.50 24.24 -3.01
C ASP A 57 7.40 23.00 -3.15
N ALA A 58 8.63 23.23 -3.62
CA ALA A 58 9.68 22.22 -3.65
C ALA A 58 10.25 22.01 -2.23
N GLY A 59 10.75 20.80 -1.96
CA GLY A 59 11.58 20.56 -0.79
C GLY A 59 12.89 21.35 -0.84
N PHE A 60 13.56 21.43 0.29
CA PHE A 60 14.87 22.09 0.40
C PHE A 60 15.91 21.48 -0.56
N ASP A 61 16.84 22.33 -1.02
CA ASP A 61 18.04 21.96 -1.81
C ASP A 61 17.72 21.22 -3.14
N ARG A 62 16.78 21.76 -3.94
CA ARG A 62 16.38 21.15 -5.22
C ARG A 62 16.71 21.97 -6.47
N LEU A 63 17.33 23.15 -6.30
CA LEU A 63 17.53 24.11 -7.39
C LEU A 63 18.92 24.09 -8.01
N ILE A 64 19.97 23.97 -7.18
CA ILE A 64 21.36 24.20 -7.61
C ILE A 64 22.21 23.00 -7.18
N ASN A 65 22.90 22.41 -8.17
CA ASN A 65 23.86 21.36 -7.89
C ASN A 65 25.10 21.92 -7.17
N SER A 66 25.64 21.14 -6.26
CA SER A 66 26.82 21.46 -5.46
C SER A 66 27.90 20.39 -5.60
N TYR A 67 29.09 20.75 -5.20
CA TYR A 67 30.20 19.81 -5.09
C TYR A 67 30.62 19.72 -3.64
N SER A 68 30.72 18.51 -3.14
CA SER A 68 31.27 18.23 -1.80
C SER A 68 32.75 17.82 -1.90
N TYR A 69 33.54 18.23 -0.92
CA TYR A 69 34.91 17.79 -0.80
C TYR A 69 34.92 16.29 -0.44
N GLY A 70 35.50 15.46 -1.32
CA GLY A 70 35.57 14.02 -1.16
C GLY A 70 36.81 13.53 -0.43
N GLY A 71 37.77 14.41 -0.14
CA GLY A 71 39.02 14.05 0.48
C GLY A 71 40.27 14.27 -0.42
N LEU A 72 41.38 13.66 -0.05
CA LEU A 72 42.60 13.64 -0.82
C LEU A 72 42.73 12.31 -1.57
N PHE A 73 42.89 12.35 -2.88
CA PHE A 73 43.29 11.21 -3.68
C PHE A 73 44.78 11.04 -3.56
N ARG A 74 45.25 9.85 -3.16
CA ARG A 74 46.67 9.55 -2.93
C ARG A 74 47.41 10.53 -1.99
N ASN A 75 46.67 11.09 -1.01
CA ASN A 75 47.14 12.02 0.03
C ASN A 75 47.64 13.40 -0.46
N ASP A 76 47.57 13.74 -1.73
CA ASP A 76 48.11 14.99 -2.25
C ASP A 76 47.19 15.74 -3.21
N MET A 77 46.17 15.09 -3.78
CA MET A 77 45.20 15.70 -4.71
C MET A 77 43.82 15.79 -4.10
N ALA A 78 43.31 17.01 -3.94
CA ALA A 78 41.90 17.20 -3.55
C ALA A 78 40.95 16.75 -4.67
N TRP A 79 39.95 15.97 -4.33
CA TRP A 79 38.88 15.61 -5.25
C TRP A 79 37.54 16.07 -4.73
N PHE A 80 36.65 16.35 -5.65
CA PHE A 80 35.29 16.82 -5.36
C PHE A 80 34.26 15.88 -5.98
N GLN A 81 33.21 15.58 -5.22
CA GLN A 81 32.12 14.78 -5.67
C GLN A 81 30.92 15.69 -5.97
N GLY A 82 30.38 15.59 -7.16
CA GLY A 82 29.13 16.25 -7.54
C GLY A 82 27.91 15.53 -6.96
N ASP A 83 26.79 16.22 -6.93
CA ASP A 83 25.52 15.63 -6.52
C ASP A 83 25.14 14.46 -7.44
N ALA A 84 24.61 13.38 -6.86
CA ALA A 84 24.08 12.24 -7.63
C ALA A 84 22.73 12.58 -8.31
N VAL A 85 22.05 13.62 -7.84
CA VAL A 85 20.75 14.09 -8.35
C VAL A 85 20.97 15.39 -9.11
N ARG A 86 20.55 15.42 -10.39
CA ARG A 86 20.52 16.64 -11.17
C ARG A 86 19.35 17.51 -10.68
N LYS A 87 19.68 18.61 -10.01
CA LYS A 87 18.73 19.60 -9.52
C LYS A 87 18.20 20.47 -10.67
N ASN A 88 17.05 21.11 -10.48
CA ASN A 88 16.37 21.85 -11.53
C ASN A 88 16.20 23.33 -11.15
N PRO A 89 16.93 24.26 -11.77
CA PRO A 89 16.83 25.69 -11.47
C PRO A 89 15.52 26.33 -11.97
N ASN A 90 14.68 25.61 -12.72
CA ASN A 90 13.44 26.10 -13.30
C ASN A 90 12.19 25.45 -12.69
N LEU A 91 12.29 24.91 -11.46
CA LEU A 91 11.15 24.29 -10.79
C LEU A 91 9.96 25.23 -10.67
N LYS A 92 8.79 24.66 -10.90
CA LYS A 92 7.49 25.30 -10.67
C LYS A 92 6.85 24.72 -9.41
N PRO A 93 5.98 25.47 -8.71
CA PRO A 93 5.18 24.91 -7.63
C PRO A 93 4.20 23.87 -8.17
N GLU A 94 4.00 22.80 -7.44
CA GLU A 94 2.91 21.86 -7.70
C GLU A 94 1.56 22.60 -7.57
N THR A 95 0.61 22.30 -8.41
CA THR A 95 -0.72 22.89 -8.33
C THR A 95 -1.78 21.80 -8.25
N THR A 96 -2.53 21.79 -7.15
CA THR A 96 -3.70 20.92 -6.99
C THR A 96 -4.98 21.74 -7.16
N ILE A 97 -5.87 21.25 -8.01
CA ILE A 97 -7.24 21.77 -8.14
C ILE A 97 -8.19 20.71 -7.59
N SER A 98 -8.99 21.10 -6.60
CA SER A 98 -10.01 20.24 -5.95
C SER A 98 -11.39 20.79 -6.24
N LYS A 99 -12.31 19.90 -6.58
CA LYS A 99 -13.74 20.17 -6.67
C LYS A 99 -14.44 19.19 -5.76
N GLU A 100 -15.31 19.67 -4.90
CA GLU A 100 -16.00 18.84 -3.94
C GLU A 100 -17.48 19.19 -3.90
N ILE A 101 -18.32 18.17 -3.80
CA ILE A 101 -19.75 18.32 -3.54
C ILE A 101 -20.12 17.36 -2.40
N GLY A 102 -20.89 17.86 -1.44
CA GLY A 102 -21.28 17.05 -0.28
C GLY A 102 -22.70 17.35 0.19
N ALA A 103 -23.29 16.37 0.83
CA ALA A 103 -24.61 16.47 1.43
C ALA A 103 -24.56 15.92 2.86
N GLU A 104 -25.14 16.65 3.78
CA GLU A 104 -25.38 16.21 5.17
C GLU A 104 -26.86 16.15 5.42
N VAL A 105 -27.33 15.02 5.94
CA VAL A 105 -28.73 14.80 6.31
C VAL A 105 -28.80 14.30 7.74
N ARG A 106 -29.69 14.88 8.55
CA ARG A 106 -30.03 14.39 9.89
C ARG A 106 -31.49 13.99 9.95
N LEU A 107 -31.68 12.78 10.39
CA LEU A 107 -33.02 12.16 10.50
C LEU A 107 -33.36 11.85 11.96
N LEU A 108 -34.66 11.72 12.25
CA LEU A 108 -35.19 11.30 13.55
C LEU A 108 -34.69 12.20 14.69
N ASP A 109 -34.85 13.52 14.54
CA ASP A 109 -34.34 14.53 15.49
C ASP A 109 -32.84 14.41 15.77
N GLY A 110 -32.06 14.08 14.73
CA GLY A 110 -30.57 13.93 14.81
C GLY A 110 -30.08 12.57 15.33
N ARG A 111 -31.01 11.60 15.53
CA ARG A 111 -30.61 10.25 15.93
C ARG A 111 -29.88 9.48 14.84
N LEU A 112 -30.05 9.85 13.59
CA LEU A 112 -29.31 9.33 12.44
C LEU A 112 -28.75 10.50 11.63
N THR A 113 -27.45 10.52 11.40
CA THR A 113 -26.77 11.51 10.57
C THR A 113 -26.01 10.78 9.48
N ALA A 114 -26.17 11.21 8.24
CA ALA A 114 -25.38 10.76 7.11
C ALA A 114 -24.69 11.98 6.45
N ASP A 115 -23.43 11.86 6.18
CA ASP A 115 -22.62 12.82 5.42
C ASP A 115 -21.98 12.08 4.25
N VAL A 116 -22.16 12.58 3.04
CA VAL A 116 -21.63 12.01 1.81
C VAL A 116 -20.92 13.11 1.05
N THR A 117 -19.66 12.88 0.67
CA THR A 117 -18.88 13.80 -0.15
C THR A 117 -18.31 13.06 -1.36
N TYR A 118 -18.45 13.66 -2.51
CA TYR A 118 -17.70 13.30 -3.72
C TYR A 118 -16.65 14.37 -4.01
N TYR A 119 -15.44 13.93 -4.38
CA TYR A 119 -14.37 14.83 -4.78
C TYR A 119 -13.75 14.42 -6.12
N ASP A 120 -13.31 15.41 -6.87
CA ASP A 120 -12.48 15.29 -8.08
C ASP A 120 -11.29 16.24 -7.92
N LYS A 121 -10.12 15.67 -7.67
CA LYS A 121 -8.86 16.40 -7.44
C LYS A 121 -7.85 16.01 -8.50
N TYR A 122 -7.11 16.97 -9.01
CA TYR A 122 -5.95 16.67 -9.83
C TYR A 122 -4.79 17.60 -9.47
N THR A 123 -3.61 17.00 -9.43
CA THR A 123 -2.33 17.70 -9.23
C THR A 123 -1.57 17.71 -10.54
N ARG A 124 -1.08 18.87 -10.94
CA ARG A 124 -0.20 19.08 -12.07
C ARG A 124 1.13 19.66 -11.63
N ASP A 125 2.13 19.56 -12.50
CA ASP A 125 3.49 20.03 -12.23
C ASP A 125 4.11 19.38 -10.97
N GLN A 126 3.72 18.11 -10.65
CA GLN A 126 4.23 17.40 -9.48
C GLN A 126 5.76 17.28 -9.55
N ILE A 127 6.44 17.57 -8.45
CA ILE A 127 7.89 17.53 -8.36
C ILE A 127 8.32 16.09 -8.00
N VAL A 128 8.96 15.43 -8.96
CA VAL A 128 9.43 14.05 -8.81
C VAL A 128 10.89 13.92 -9.16
N GLU A 129 11.54 12.91 -8.57
CA GLU A 129 12.86 12.47 -8.96
C GLU A 129 12.73 11.31 -9.94
N SER A 130 13.18 11.50 -11.18
CA SER A 130 13.21 10.46 -12.21
C SER A 130 14.60 9.88 -12.35
N GLU A 131 14.72 8.58 -12.55
CA GLU A 131 16.02 7.94 -12.84
C GLU A 131 16.56 8.41 -14.20
N LEU A 132 17.88 8.57 -14.26
CA LEU A 132 18.62 8.88 -15.47
C LEU A 132 19.58 7.74 -15.83
N SER A 133 19.93 7.67 -17.11
CA SER A 133 21.03 6.80 -17.54
C SER A 133 22.33 7.22 -16.83
N TYR A 134 23.08 6.25 -16.36
CA TYR A 134 24.41 6.47 -15.75
C TYR A 134 25.39 7.22 -16.66
N LEU A 135 25.16 7.22 -17.96
CA LEU A 135 25.97 7.99 -18.94
C LEU A 135 25.83 9.51 -18.76
N SER A 136 24.83 9.99 -18.02
CA SER A 136 24.61 11.41 -17.77
C SER A 136 25.42 12.00 -16.63
N ASN A 137 26.25 11.22 -15.94
CA ASN A 137 26.91 11.53 -14.67
C ASN A 137 25.98 11.81 -13.48
N TYR A 138 24.67 11.67 -13.66
CA TYR A 138 23.67 11.78 -12.61
C TYR A 138 22.87 10.47 -12.54
N GLN A 139 22.48 10.09 -11.35
CA GLN A 139 21.61 8.92 -11.16
C GLN A 139 20.13 9.28 -11.32
N ARG A 140 19.77 10.52 -10.98
CA ARG A 140 18.39 11.02 -11.00
C ARG A 140 18.33 12.49 -11.41
N VAL A 141 17.16 12.93 -11.84
CA VAL A 141 16.86 14.33 -12.14
C VAL A 141 15.57 14.76 -11.46
N ILE A 142 15.55 15.99 -10.96
CA ILE A 142 14.33 16.58 -10.39
C ILE A 142 13.59 17.32 -11.51
N ILE A 143 12.35 16.95 -11.74
CA ILE A 143 11.49 17.54 -12.78
C ILE A 143 10.09 17.82 -12.24
N ASN A 144 9.41 18.80 -12.83
CA ASN A 144 7.98 18.89 -12.71
C ASN A 144 7.35 17.83 -13.61
N SER A 145 6.61 16.93 -13.04
CA SER A 145 5.98 15.79 -13.71
C SER A 145 4.55 16.12 -14.10
N GLY A 146 3.96 15.30 -14.93
CA GLY A 146 2.65 15.36 -15.50
C GLY A 146 1.45 15.63 -14.59
N LYS A 147 0.36 14.93 -14.84
CA LYS A 147 -0.92 15.13 -14.15
C LYS A 147 -1.39 13.86 -13.51
N ILE A 148 -1.76 13.95 -12.22
CA ILE A 148 -2.33 12.84 -11.45
C ILE A 148 -3.71 13.26 -10.95
N SER A 149 -4.72 12.45 -11.22
CA SER A 149 -6.08 12.65 -10.73
C SER A 149 -6.40 11.71 -9.58
N ASN A 150 -7.28 12.16 -8.69
CA ASN A 150 -7.84 11.43 -7.57
C ASN A 150 -9.33 11.75 -7.49
N LYS A 151 -10.18 10.74 -7.71
CA LYS A 151 -11.64 10.86 -7.65
C LYS A 151 -12.16 9.89 -6.62
N GLY A 152 -13.06 10.34 -5.76
CA GLY A 152 -13.50 9.45 -4.71
C GLY A 152 -14.75 9.89 -3.98
N TRP A 153 -15.15 8.99 -3.10
CA TRP A 153 -16.30 9.14 -2.22
C TRP A 153 -15.86 8.99 -0.78
N GLU A 154 -16.42 9.82 0.08
CA GLU A 154 -16.32 9.72 1.52
C GLU A 154 -17.74 9.69 2.10
N ILE A 155 -18.01 8.68 2.92
CA ILE A 155 -19.32 8.48 3.54
C ILE A 155 -19.12 8.29 5.03
N SER A 156 -19.84 9.08 5.82
CA SER A 156 -19.89 8.95 7.27
C SER A 156 -21.35 8.81 7.70
N VAL A 157 -21.67 7.73 8.38
CA VAL A 157 -23.02 7.50 8.95
C VAL A 157 -22.85 7.33 10.45
N SER A 158 -23.56 8.16 11.22
CA SER A 158 -23.59 8.03 12.67
C SER A 158 -25.02 7.97 13.18
N GLY A 159 -25.24 7.16 14.21
CA GLY A 159 -26.57 7.00 14.77
C GLY A 159 -26.58 6.64 16.24
N VAL A 160 -27.74 6.83 16.85
CA VAL A 160 -28.08 6.37 18.19
C VAL A 160 -29.25 5.42 18.08
N PRO A 161 -29.01 4.13 17.70
CA PRO A 161 -30.09 3.15 17.48
C PRO A 161 -30.95 2.94 18.73
N VAL A 162 -30.29 2.87 19.88
CA VAL A 162 -30.99 2.64 21.17
C VAL A 162 -30.59 3.75 22.15
N LYS A 163 -31.61 4.38 22.75
CA LYS A 163 -31.48 5.34 23.83
C LYS A 163 -32.62 5.17 24.80
N VAL A 164 -32.33 4.62 25.97
CA VAL A 164 -33.25 4.45 27.08
C VAL A 164 -32.63 5.05 28.35
N LYS A 165 -33.40 5.12 29.45
CA LYS A 165 -33.04 5.90 30.66
C LYS A 165 -31.55 5.73 31.10
N ASN A 166 -31.04 4.51 31.13
CA ASN A 166 -29.69 4.22 31.62
C ASN A 166 -28.73 3.62 30.55
N PHE A 167 -29.24 3.41 29.33
CA PHE A 167 -28.45 2.79 28.29
C PHE A 167 -28.53 3.59 26.99
N GLU A 168 -27.39 3.84 26.37
CA GLU A 168 -27.25 4.47 25.05
C GLU A 168 -26.27 3.67 24.20
N TRP A 169 -26.68 3.31 22.99
CA TRP A 169 -25.79 2.79 21.97
C TRP A 169 -25.64 3.81 20.86
N LYS A 170 -24.41 4.27 20.64
CA LYS A 170 -24.01 5.12 19.52
C LYS A 170 -23.13 4.33 18.58
N THR A 171 -23.38 4.42 17.28
CA THR A 171 -22.59 3.79 16.25
C THR A 171 -22.15 4.81 15.21
N ILE A 172 -20.91 4.65 14.69
CA ILE A 172 -20.35 5.51 13.65
C ILE A 172 -19.66 4.60 12.64
N PHE A 173 -20.06 4.71 11.39
CA PHE A 173 -19.46 4.01 10.27
C PHE A 173 -18.88 5.03 9.28
N ASN A 174 -17.63 4.87 8.92
CA ASN A 174 -16.95 5.67 7.92
C ASN A 174 -16.48 4.76 6.79
N TRP A 175 -16.64 5.22 5.57
CA TRP A 175 -16.19 4.52 4.38
C TRP A 175 -15.62 5.51 3.36
N SER A 176 -14.52 5.12 2.70
CA SER A 176 -13.89 5.94 1.67
C SER A 176 -13.37 5.09 0.52
N LYS A 177 -13.51 5.61 -0.69
CA LYS A 177 -12.94 5.05 -1.91
C LYS A 177 -12.24 6.15 -2.67
N ASN A 178 -10.98 5.91 -3.06
CA ASN A 178 -10.21 6.80 -3.92
C ASN A 178 -9.76 6.05 -5.18
N ASN A 179 -10.00 6.62 -6.35
CA ASN A 179 -9.45 6.16 -7.61
C ASN A 179 -8.38 7.16 -8.03
N SER A 180 -7.12 6.76 -7.94
CA SER A 180 -5.99 7.53 -8.43
C SER A 180 -5.61 7.09 -9.83
N MET A 181 -5.22 8.03 -10.68
CA MET A 181 -4.79 7.76 -12.05
C MET A 181 -3.69 8.73 -12.47
N VAL A 182 -2.63 8.19 -13.04
CA VAL A 182 -1.61 8.99 -13.73
C VAL A 182 -2.13 9.30 -15.13
N GLU A 183 -2.55 10.55 -15.36
CA GLU A 183 -3.17 10.97 -16.63
C GLU A 183 -2.13 11.34 -17.68
N SER A 184 -1.02 11.94 -17.26
CA SER A 184 0.09 12.28 -18.15
C SER A 184 1.40 12.39 -17.37
N LEU A 185 2.50 12.18 -18.06
CA LEU A 185 3.87 12.43 -17.63
C LEU A 185 4.56 13.35 -18.62
N PRO A 186 5.79 13.83 -18.38
CA PRO A 186 6.55 14.60 -19.35
C PRO A 186 6.64 13.93 -20.71
N GLU A 187 6.70 14.70 -21.78
CA GLU A 187 6.78 14.21 -23.16
C GLU A 187 7.91 13.20 -23.34
N GLY A 188 7.60 12.07 -23.96
CA GLY A 188 8.54 10.97 -24.18
C GLY A 188 8.79 10.06 -22.97
N ILE A 189 8.04 10.24 -21.88
CA ILE A 189 8.15 9.42 -20.67
C ILE A 189 6.80 8.78 -20.37
N ASP A 190 6.70 7.44 -20.47
CA ASP A 190 5.46 6.72 -20.18
C ASP A 190 5.37 6.28 -18.71
N LYS A 191 6.52 6.12 -18.04
CA LYS A 191 6.59 5.73 -16.63
C LYS A 191 7.79 6.32 -15.91
N ILE A 192 7.61 6.70 -14.65
CA ILE A 192 8.66 7.22 -13.76
C ILE A 192 8.73 6.33 -12.53
N GLN A 193 9.93 5.87 -12.19
CA GLN A 193 10.14 5.13 -10.94
C GLN A 193 10.03 6.10 -9.76
N ILE A 194 9.12 5.82 -8.83
CA ILE A 194 8.85 6.63 -7.65
C ILE A 194 9.34 5.96 -6.35
N GLY A 195 9.73 4.71 -6.43
CA GLY A 195 10.28 3.98 -5.30
C GLY A 195 10.87 2.64 -5.72
N SER A 196 11.73 2.11 -4.85
CA SER A 196 12.31 0.77 -5.01
C SER A 196 12.37 0.06 -3.67
N GLY A 197 12.10 -1.22 -3.69
CA GLY A 197 12.35 -2.17 -2.61
C GLY A 197 13.62 -2.98 -2.86
N VAL A 198 13.90 -3.92 -1.99
CA VAL A 198 14.91 -4.96 -2.21
C VAL A 198 14.42 -5.95 -3.29
N TYR A 199 15.30 -6.82 -3.74
CA TYR A 199 15.02 -7.82 -4.79
C TYR A 199 14.48 -7.20 -6.09
N ASN A 200 14.90 -5.96 -6.41
CA ASN A 200 14.48 -5.25 -7.61
C ASN A 200 12.97 -5.02 -7.76
N VAL A 201 12.22 -5.02 -6.66
CA VAL A 201 10.82 -4.57 -6.70
C VAL A 201 10.78 -3.06 -6.85
N LYS A 202 9.98 -2.57 -7.78
CA LYS A 202 9.91 -1.15 -8.13
C LYS A 202 8.47 -0.65 -8.04
N SER A 203 8.32 0.61 -7.66
CA SER A 203 7.03 1.32 -7.72
C SER A 203 7.11 2.42 -8.77
N TYR A 204 6.10 2.50 -9.62
CA TYR A 204 6.05 3.44 -10.73
C TYR A 204 4.81 4.33 -10.70
N ALA A 205 4.98 5.56 -11.18
CA ALA A 205 3.92 6.33 -11.79
C ALA A 205 3.95 6.04 -13.29
N GLU A 206 2.90 5.43 -13.83
CA GLU A 206 2.79 5.05 -15.23
C GLU A 206 1.46 5.56 -15.81
N VAL A 207 1.52 6.14 -17.00
CA VAL A 207 0.34 6.72 -17.68
C VAL A 207 -0.73 5.64 -17.88
N GLY A 208 -1.97 5.97 -17.50
CA GLY A 208 -3.11 5.06 -17.58
C GLY A 208 -3.21 4.04 -16.44
N LYS A 209 -2.29 4.10 -15.45
CA LYS A 209 -2.35 3.23 -14.26
C LYS A 209 -2.52 4.02 -12.96
N PRO A 210 -2.99 3.39 -11.88
CA PRO A 210 -3.01 4.02 -10.57
C PRO A 210 -1.60 4.41 -10.10
N TYR A 211 -1.49 5.53 -9.39
CA TYR A 211 -0.22 5.97 -8.81
C TYR A 211 0.28 4.96 -7.76
N GLY A 212 1.55 4.52 -7.87
CA GLY A 212 2.11 3.47 -7.03
C GLY A 212 1.92 2.06 -7.59
N ALA A 213 2.01 1.93 -8.93
CA ALA A 213 2.02 0.64 -9.61
C ALA A 213 3.26 -0.17 -9.25
N ILE A 214 3.07 -1.38 -8.73
CA ILE A 214 4.16 -2.29 -8.32
C ILE A 214 4.58 -3.14 -9.50
N TYR A 215 5.88 -3.17 -9.74
CA TYR A 215 6.54 -3.95 -10.76
C TYR A 215 7.65 -4.80 -10.17
N ALA A 216 7.75 -6.03 -10.64
CA ALA A 216 8.87 -6.90 -10.33
C ALA A 216 9.11 -7.90 -11.46
N LYS A 217 10.25 -8.56 -11.40
CA LYS A 217 10.52 -9.69 -12.29
C LYS A 217 9.77 -10.93 -11.81
N THR A 218 9.34 -11.74 -12.79
CA THR A 218 8.68 -13.03 -12.60
C THR A 218 9.42 -14.09 -13.41
N PHE A 219 8.98 -15.33 -13.37
CA PHE A 219 9.48 -16.33 -14.31
C PHE A 219 9.03 -16.00 -15.75
N LYS A 220 9.90 -16.28 -16.71
CA LYS A 220 9.57 -16.16 -18.12
C LYS A 220 8.36 -17.04 -18.47
N ARG A 221 7.39 -16.49 -19.19
CA ARG A 221 6.17 -17.19 -19.59
C ARG A 221 5.96 -17.06 -21.10
N ASP A 222 5.28 -18.06 -21.68
CA ASP A 222 4.78 -17.96 -23.04
C ASP A 222 3.46 -17.17 -23.12
N ALA A 223 2.92 -17.02 -24.33
CA ALA A 223 1.67 -16.30 -24.58
C ALA A 223 0.43 -16.95 -23.91
N GLU A 224 0.48 -18.25 -23.65
CA GLU A 224 -0.56 -18.99 -22.96
C GLU A 224 -0.39 -19.00 -21.43
N GLY A 225 0.70 -18.42 -20.92
CA GLY A 225 0.97 -18.27 -19.50
C GLY A 225 1.74 -19.44 -18.86
N TYR A 226 2.24 -20.38 -19.64
CA TYR A 226 3.10 -21.46 -19.14
C TYR A 226 4.47 -20.91 -18.75
N ILE A 227 5.03 -21.40 -17.63
CA ILE A 227 6.40 -21.08 -17.22
C ILE A 227 7.37 -21.73 -18.18
N LEU A 228 8.31 -20.97 -18.74
CA LEU A 228 9.35 -21.48 -19.60
C LEU A 228 10.53 -22.01 -18.80
N CYS A 229 10.91 -23.25 -19.08
CA CYS A 229 11.94 -23.98 -18.35
C CYS A 229 13.16 -24.27 -19.23
N GLN A 230 14.30 -24.44 -18.54
CA GLN A 230 15.54 -24.96 -19.13
C GLN A 230 15.45 -26.48 -19.32
N LEU A 231 16.45 -27.06 -19.99
CA LEU A 231 16.53 -28.51 -20.23
C LEU A 231 16.49 -29.34 -18.94
N ASP A 232 16.98 -28.79 -17.82
CA ASP A 232 16.95 -29.44 -16.49
C ASP A 232 15.60 -29.28 -15.75
N GLY A 233 14.60 -28.71 -16.40
CA GLY A 233 13.27 -28.44 -15.81
C GLY A 233 13.23 -27.21 -14.89
N SER A 234 14.35 -26.52 -14.69
CA SER A 234 14.36 -25.30 -13.86
C SER A 234 13.76 -24.11 -14.62
N PRO A 235 13.02 -23.22 -13.91
CA PRO A 235 12.35 -22.08 -14.53
C PRO A 235 13.36 -21.02 -14.97
N LYS A 236 13.07 -20.34 -16.08
CA LYS A 236 13.81 -19.19 -16.56
C LYS A 236 13.30 -17.90 -15.93
N GLU A 237 14.22 -16.99 -15.63
CA GLU A 237 13.90 -15.64 -15.20
C GLU A 237 13.38 -14.81 -16.38
N GLY A 238 12.28 -14.08 -16.18
CA GLY A 238 11.81 -13.07 -17.13
C GLY A 238 12.78 -11.90 -17.19
N GLN A 239 12.95 -11.33 -18.38
CA GLN A 239 13.85 -10.18 -18.57
C GLN A 239 13.16 -8.88 -18.17
N ASP A 240 11.86 -8.78 -18.40
CA ASP A 240 11.06 -7.58 -18.19
C ASP A 240 10.42 -7.52 -16.81
N TYR A 241 10.09 -6.31 -16.40
CA TYR A 241 9.32 -6.05 -15.20
C TYR A 241 7.82 -6.12 -15.51
N GLU A 242 7.12 -6.98 -14.81
CA GLU A 242 5.68 -7.14 -14.94
C GLU A 242 4.90 -6.31 -13.92
N TYR A 243 3.76 -5.78 -14.33
CA TYR A 243 2.82 -5.10 -13.44
C TYR A 243 2.09 -6.12 -12.55
N LEU A 244 2.29 -6.01 -11.23
CA LEU A 244 1.76 -6.96 -10.25
C LEU A 244 0.66 -6.36 -9.35
N GLY A 245 0.22 -5.16 -9.65
CA GLY A 245 -0.84 -4.47 -8.92
C GLY A 245 -0.44 -3.10 -8.42
N CYS A 246 -1.25 -2.52 -7.55
CA CYS A 246 -1.06 -1.18 -7.00
C CYS A 246 -1.15 -1.19 -5.48
N VAL A 247 -0.43 -0.27 -4.83
CA VAL A 247 -0.43 -0.12 -3.37
C VAL A 247 -1.76 0.44 -2.83
N GLN A 248 -2.55 1.06 -3.67
CA GLN A 248 -3.78 1.73 -3.24
C GLN A 248 -4.91 0.74 -2.98
N ALA A 249 -5.61 0.92 -1.87
CA ALA A 249 -6.78 0.14 -1.54
C ALA A 249 -7.96 0.48 -2.45
N ASP A 250 -8.79 -0.51 -2.77
CA ASP A 250 -10.06 -0.32 -3.47
C ASP A 250 -11.01 0.54 -2.64
N TRP A 251 -11.04 0.32 -1.32
CA TRP A 251 -11.75 1.12 -0.33
C TRP A 251 -11.24 0.84 1.09
N ARG A 252 -11.51 1.79 2.00
CA ARG A 252 -11.24 1.67 3.43
C ARG A 252 -12.48 2.03 4.22
N GLY A 253 -12.58 1.49 5.45
CA GLY A 253 -13.69 1.80 6.33
C GLY A 253 -13.33 1.60 7.79
N GLY A 254 -14.11 2.24 8.65
CA GLY A 254 -14.01 2.09 10.09
C GLY A 254 -15.40 2.02 10.71
N TRP A 255 -15.56 1.19 11.72
CA TRP A 255 -16.81 1.05 12.44
C TRP A 255 -16.59 1.13 13.94
N ASN A 256 -17.09 2.20 14.55
CA ASN A 256 -16.96 2.44 15.98
C ASN A 256 -18.32 2.31 16.66
N ASN A 257 -18.41 1.54 17.72
CA ASN A 257 -19.57 1.37 18.56
C ASN A 257 -19.25 1.80 19.98
N VAL A 258 -20.11 2.64 20.54
CA VAL A 258 -20.01 3.12 21.92
C VAL A 258 -21.28 2.76 22.65
N PHE A 259 -21.15 1.99 23.71
CA PHE A 259 -22.23 1.57 24.60
C PHE A 259 -22.03 2.27 25.94
N ARG A 260 -23.04 3.00 26.39
CA ARG A 260 -23.04 3.65 27.71
C ARG A 260 -24.12 3.01 28.58
N LEU A 261 -23.73 2.58 29.78
CA LEU A 261 -24.64 2.04 30.79
C LEU A 261 -24.39 2.77 32.11
N GLY A 262 -25.27 3.72 32.44
CA GLY A 262 -25.06 4.62 33.58
C GLY A 262 -23.75 5.38 33.48
N ASN A 263 -22.83 5.13 34.42
CA ASN A 263 -21.50 5.75 34.46
C ASN A 263 -20.42 4.96 33.69
N PHE A 264 -20.73 3.74 33.25
CA PHE A 264 -19.80 2.95 32.42
C PHE A 264 -19.98 3.27 30.93
N SER A 265 -18.87 3.28 30.21
CA SER A 265 -18.86 3.32 28.74
C SER A 265 -17.91 2.26 28.21
N PHE A 266 -18.38 1.52 27.22
CA PHE A 266 -17.60 0.54 26.46
C PHE A 266 -17.57 0.98 24.99
N SER A 267 -16.36 1.07 24.41
CA SER A 267 -16.19 1.39 22.99
C SER A 267 -15.39 0.30 22.32
N VAL A 268 -15.82 -0.06 21.12
CA VAL A 268 -15.10 -1.01 20.24
C VAL A 268 -15.03 -0.45 18.83
N MET A 269 -13.81 -0.46 18.26
CA MET A 269 -13.53 0.05 16.93
C MET A 269 -12.93 -1.02 16.04
N PHE A 270 -13.55 -1.21 14.90
CA PHE A 270 -13.03 -2.03 13.80
C PHE A 270 -12.50 -1.16 12.67
N ASP A 271 -11.51 -1.68 11.97
CA ASP A 271 -10.88 -1.05 10.83
C ASP A 271 -10.80 -2.05 9.68
N PHE A 272 -11.14 -1.61 8.47
CA PHE A 272 -11.29 -2.44 7.29
C PHE A 272 -10.50 -1.85 6.12
N GLN A 273 -9.87 -2.71 5.36
CA GLN A 273 -9.33 -2.38 4.06
C GLN A 273 -9.65 -3.49 3.07
N LYS A 274 -10.05 -3.12 1.87
CA LYS A 274 -10.18 -4.02 0.73
C LYS A 274 -9.21 -3.62 -0.36
N GLY A 275 -8.50 -4.61 -0.91
CA GLY A 275 -7.56 -4.39 -2.01
C GLY A 275 -6.28 -3.68 -1.57
N GLY A 276 -5.53 -3.26 -2.57
CA GLY A 276 -4.14 -2.83 -2.42
C GLY A 276 -3.20 -4.02 -2.45
N LYS A 277 -1.99 -3.78 -2.93
CA LYS A 277 -0.91 -4.77 -2.96
C LYS A 277 0.31 -4.24 -2.22
N PHE A 278 1.07 -5.12 -1.62
CA PHE A 278 2.37 -4.77 -1.06
C PHE A 278 3.36 -5.93 -1.18
N PHE A 279 4.61 -5.60 -1.29
CA PHE A 279 5.73 -6.54 -1.29
C PHE A 279 6.20 -6.77 0.14
N SER A 280 6.46 -8.05 0.51
CA SER A 280 7.03 -8.39 1.81
C SER A 280 8.45 -8.92 1.68
N GLN A 281 9.42 -8.12 2.15
CA GLN A 281 10.80 -8.54 2.30
C GLN A 281 10.96 -9.62 3.38
N THR A 282 10.24 -9.50 4.48
CA THR A 282 10.27 -10.51 5.55
C THR A 282 9.88 -11.89 5.03
N SER A 283 8.83 -11.95 4.22
CA SER A 283 8.34 -13.22 3.69
C SER A 283 9.31 -13.85 2.69
N ILE A 284 9.93 -13.06 1.79
CA ILE A 284 10.91 -13.59 0.86
C ILE A 284 12.20 -13.98 1.58
N GLN A 285 12.72 -13.13 2.47
CA GLN A 285 13.95 -13.41 3.19
C GLN A 285 13.83 -14.66 4.06
N SER A 286 12.74 -14.80 4.83
CA SER A 286 12.51 -16.00 5.64
C SER A 286 12.35 -17.26 4.78
N SER A 287 11.87 -17.13 3.55
CA SER A 287 11.77 -18.26 2.63
C SER A 287 13.14 -18.64 2.05
N VAL A 288 13.94 -17.63 1.66
CA VAL A 288 15.33 -17.83 1.20
C VAL A 288 16.19 -18.47 2.28
N ASP A 289 16.07 -17.99 3.52
CA ASP A 289 16.83 -18.49 4.68
C ASP A 289 16.30 -19.83 5.24
N GLY A 290 15.21 -20.36 4.65
CA GLY A 290 14.61 -21.63 5.09
C GLY A 290 13.85 -21.56 6.41
N GLN A 291 13.50 -20.36 6.88
CA GLN A 291 12.80 -20.14 8.16
C GLN A 291 11.27 -20.04 8.01
N SER A 292 10.77 -20.01 6.79
CA SER A 292 9.33 -19.92 6.51
C SER A 292 8.73 -21.32 6.30
N VAL A 293 7.45 -21.48 6.69
CA VAL A 293 6.70 -22.71 6.41
C VAL A 293 6.62 -23.00 4.91
N LYS A 294 6.60 -21.96 4.06
CA LYS A 294 6.66 -22.10 2.61
C LYS A 294 7.92 -22.82 2.14
N SER A 295 9.05 -22.58 2.79
CA SER A 295 10.34 -23.21 2.44
C SER A 295 10.42 -24.70 2.75
N LEU A 296 9.40 -25.26 3.43
CA LEU A 296 9.26 -26.71 3.60
C LEU A 296 8.77 -27.40 2.32
N GLU A 297 8.17 -26.65 1.40
CA GLU A 297 7.75 -27.19 0.10
C GLU A 297 8.93 -27.84 -0.62
N GLY A 298 8.75 -29.09 -0.99
CA GLY A 298 9.76 -29.91 -1.63
C GLY A 298 10.79 -30.56 -0.71
N ARG A 299 10.85 -30.22 0.59
CA ARG A 299 11.78 -30.86 1.56
C ARG A 299 11.18 -32.11 2.18
N ASP A 300 9.87 -32.19 2.29
CA ASP A 300 9.16 -33.33 2.87
C ASP A 300 8.91 -34.43 1.80
N ALA A 301 9.43 -35.62 2.03
CA ALA A 301 9.23 -36.78 1.16
C ALA A 301 7.73 -37.15 1.03
N ASP A 302 6.93 -36.96 2.07
CA ASP A 302 5.50 -37.22 2.05
C ASP A 302 4.71 -36.19 1.24
N PHE A 303 5.13 -34.92 1.25
CA PHE A 303 4.56 -33.90 0.38
C PHE A 303 4.80 -34.24 -1.08
N PHE A 304 5.98 -34.76 -1.38
CA PHE A 304 6.36 -35.20 -2.71
C PHE A 304 5.58 -36.44 -3.12
N SER A 305 5.49 -37.46 -2.27
CA SER A 305 4.76 -38.69 -2.55
C SER A 305 3.26 -38.43 -2.78
N ARG A 306 2.66 -37.52 -2.02
CA ARG A 306 1.25 -37.16 -2.22
C ARG A 306 0.98 -36.38 -3.50
N LYS A 307 1.92 -35.57 -3.98
CA LYS A 307 1.76 -34.78 -5.22
C LYS A 307 2.24 -35.48 -6.48
N ILE A 308 3.20 -36.38 -6.38
CA ILE A 308 3.92 -36.91 -7.56
C ILE A 308 3.86 -38.43 -7.70
N LEU A 309 3.79 -39.19 -6.60
CA LEU A 309 3.97 -40.65 -6.63
C LEU A 309 2.67 -41.48 -6.64
N GLY A 310 1.51 -40.87 -6.77
CA GLY A 310 0.28 -41.66 -6.82
C GLY A 310 0.01 -42.28 -8.21
N GLU A 311 0.51 -41.65 -9.25
CA GLU A 311 0.18 -41.91 -10.65
C GLU A 311 1.34 -41.43 -11.53
N SER A 312 1.39 -41.79 -12.80
CA SER A 312 2.41 -41.27 -13.72
C SER A 312 2.31 -39.75 -13.85
N ASP A 313 3.44 -39.07 -14.07
CA ASP A 313 3.46 -37.61 -14.24
C ASP A 313 2.56 -37.16 -15.41
N GLU A 314 2.43 -38.00 -16.46
CA GLU A 314 1.53 -37.78 -17.58
C GLU A 314 0.06 -37.81 -17.19
N GLU A 315 -0.35 -38.76 -16.35
CA GLU A 315 -1.73 -38.87 -15.85
C GLU A 315 -2.11 -37.73 -14.92
N ARG A 316 -1.16 -37.28 -14.12
CA ARG A 316 -1.41 -36.26 -13.08
C ARG A 316 -1.26 -34.82 -13.58
N TYR A 317 -0.33 -34.56 -14.48
CA TYR A 317 0.04 -33.21 -14.91
C TYR A 317 -0.07 -33.01 -16.43
N GLY A 318 -0.25 -34.08 -17.20
CA GLY A 318 -0.38 -34.05 -18.66
C GLY A 318 0.90 -33.63 -19.39
N PHE A 319 2.08 -33.82 -18.77
CA PHE A 319 3.36 -33.43 -19.35
C PHE A 319 4.52 -34.37 -18.96
N MET A 320 5.56 -34.40 -19.82
CA MET A 320 6.72 -35.27 -19.65
C MET A 320 7.69 -34.81 -18.58
N ARG A 321 8.47 -35.72 -18.02
CA ARG A 321 9.60 -35.43 -17.12
C ARG A 321 10.72 -34.76 -17.91
N PRO A 322 11.55 -33.90 -17.24
CA PRO A 322 12.77 -33.42 -17.85
C PRO A 322 13.67 -34.58 -18.30
N GLN A 323 14.14 -34.55 -19.55
CA GLN A 323 14.93 -35.64 -20.11
C GLN A 323 16.23 -35.94 -19.33
N ASN A 324 16.75 -34.96 -18.63
CA ASN A 324 18.01 -35.06 -17.89
C ASN A 324 17.82 -35.07 -16.38
N ALA A 325 16.62 -35.45 -15.89
CA ALA A 325 16.33 -35.55 -14.46
C ALA A 325 17.29 -36.48 -13.69
N ASN A 326 17.90 -37.43 -14.36
CA ASN A 326 18.91 -38.34 -13.81
C ASN A 326 20.35 -37.91 -14.17
N THR A 327 20.56 -36.76 -14.82
CA THR A 327 21.89 -36.29 -15.19
C THR A 327 22.49 -35.48 -14.05
N PRO A 328 23.79 -35.63 -13.72
CA PRO A 328 24.43 -34.77 -12.73
C PRO A 328 24.32 -33.31 -13.16
N THR A 329 23.93 -32.45 -12.21
CA THR A 329 24.03 -31.01 -12.43
C THR A 329 25.48 -30.58 -12.56
N ALA A 330 25.73 -29.35 -13.02
CA ALA A 330 27.09 -28.76 -13.06
C ALA A 330 27.82 -28.83 -11.70
N ASN A 331 27.11 -29.03 -10.60
CA ASN A 331 27.64 -29.17 -9.25
C ASN A 331 27.79 -30.65 -8.81
N GLY A 332 27.66 -31.61 -9.74
CA GLY A 332 27.79 -33.03 -9.44
C GLY A 332 26.62 -33.66 -8.68
N GLN A 333 25.54 -32.92 -8.41
CA GLN A 333 24.32 -33.48 -7.84
C GLN A 333 23.59 -34.31 -8.88
N ILE A 334 23.50 -35.60 -8.64
CA ILE A 334 22.60 -36.49 -9.35
C ILE A 334 21.21 -36.29 -8.76
N TYR A 335 20.21 -35.96 -9.58
CA TYR A 335 18.82 -36.07 -9.14
C TYR A 335 18.59 -37.54 -8.82
N PRO A 336 18.29 -37.90 -7.56
CA PRO A 336 18.16 -39.28 -7.19
C PRO A 336 17.10 -39.95 -8.03
N ASP A 337 17.36 -41.21 -8.32
CA ASP A 337 16.41 -42.16 -8.89
C ASP A 337 15.01 -41.77 -8.42
N TRP A 338 14.12 -41.53 -9.34
CA TRP A 338 12.79 -40.93 -9.12
C TRP A 338 11.90 -41.69 -8.10
N GLY A 339 12.50 -42.65 -7.39
CA GLY A 339 11.83 -43.33 -6.32
C GLY A 339 11.24 -42.40 -5.24
N ARG A 340 11.88 -41.25 -4.94
CA ARG A 340 11.38 -40.22 -4.00
C ARG A 340 12.10 -38.86 -4.19
N PRO A 341 11.90 -38.16 -5.27
CA PRO A 341 12.60 -36.91 -5.48
C PRO A 341 12.12 -35.83 -4.50
N LYS A 342 13.03 -35.24 -3.74
CA LYS A 342 12.78 -34.03 -2.95
C LYS A 342 12.97 -32.82 -3.86
N GLY A 343 11.94 -31.99 -4.01
CA GLY A 343 12.06 -30.77 -4.85
C GLY A 343 10.75 -29.99 -4.95
N VAL A 344 10.88 -28.75 -5.40
CA VAL A 344 9.74 -27.91 -5.71
C VAL A 344 9.29 -28.21 -7.13
N VAL A 345 8.02 -28.54 -7.29
CA VAL A 345 7.40 -28.83 -8.57
C VAL A 345 6.67 -27.61 -9.07
N LEU A 346 6.91 -27.25 -10.30
CA LEU A 346 6.25 -26.15 -10.97
C LEU A 346 5.31 -26.74 -12.02
N PRO A 347 4.00 -26.75 -11.78
CA PRO A 347 3.02 -27.18 -12.79
C PRO A 347 2.92 -26.14 -13.91
N ASN A 348 2.41 -26.55 -15.04
CA ASN A 348 2.20 -25.69 -16.21
C ASN A 348 3.51 -25.09 -16.74
N CYS A 349 4.48 -25.94 -16.99
CA CYS A 349 5.74 -25.57 -17.62
C CYS A 349 5.87 -26.09 -19.04
N ARG A 350 6.67 -25.39 -19.85
CA ARG A 350 7.12 -25.80 -21.18
C ARG A 350 8.61 -25.55 -21.33
N TYR A 351 9.26 -26.33 -22.20
CA TYR A 351 10.63 -26.00 -22.59
C TYR A 351 10.67 -24.69 -23.38
N ASP A 352 11.64 -23.85 -23.08
CA ASP A 352 11.85 -22.59 -23.81
C ASP A 352 12.33 -22.86 -25.24
N GLU A 353 12.22 -21.89 -26.12
CA GLU A 353 12.53 -21.96 -27.55
C GLU A 353 14.01 -22.35 -27.83
N ASP A 354 14.93 -22.04 -26.91
CA ASP A 354 16.33 -22.39 -27.03
C ASP A 354 16.68 -23.82 -26.59
N VAL A 355 15.69 -24.60 -26.14
CA VAL A 355 15.89 -26.02 -25.81
C VAL A 355 15.69 -26.87 -27.07
N GLU A 356 16.82 -27.22 -27.72
CA GLU A 356 16.86 -27.92 -28.99
C GLU A 356 16.06 -29.23 -28.95
N GLY A 357 15.18 -29.42 -29.90
CA GLY A 357 14.34 -30.62 -30.07
C GLY A 357 13.17 -30.75 -29.11
N LEU A 358 13.03 -29.88 -28.12
CA LEU A 358 11.98 -29.92 -27.10
C LEU A 358 11.19 -28.60 -26.96
N ALA A 359 11.57 -27.59 -27.69
CA ALA A 359 10.93 -26.28 -27.66
C ALA A 359 9.40 -26.33 -27.67
N GLY A 360 8.74 -25.69 -26.73
CA GLY A 360 7.27 -25.62 -26.60
C GLY A 360 6.58 -26.90 -26.08
N GLN A 361 7.32 -28.01 -25.89
CA GLN A 361 6.74 -29.21 -25.30
C GLN A 361 6.47 -29.00 -23.79
N GLN A 362 5.35 -29.56 -23.34
CA GLN A 362 5.02 -29.50 -21.90
C GLN A 362 6.01 -30.33 -21.08
N VAL A 363 6.41 -29.82 -19.95
CA VAL A 363 7.36 -30.45 -19.04
C VAL A 363 6.96 -30.22 -17.58
N LEU A 364 7.31 -31.15 -16.72
CA LEU A 364 7.27 -30.94 -15.28
C LEU A 364 8.43 -30.04 -14.88
N GLY A 365 8.15 -28.77 -14.53
CA GLY A 365 9.15 -27.89 -13.97
C GLY A 365 9.60 -28.40 -12.60
N TYR A 366 10.90 -28.48 -12.38
CA TYR A 366 11.48 -29.08 -11.17
C TYR A 366 12.73 -28.36 -10.72
N CYS A 367 12.83 -28.15 -9.41
CA CYS A 367 14.03 -27.65 -8.75
C CYS A 367 14.26 -28.35 -7.41
N THR A 368 15.50 -28.62 -7.04
CA THR A 368 15.79 -29.03 -5.66
C THR A 368 15.31 -27.94 -4.69
N PRO A 369 14.88 -28.30 -3.45
CA PRO A 369 14.39 -27.31 -2.48
C PRO A 369 15.38 -26.20 -2.21
N GLU A 370 16.65 -26.55 -1.99
CA GLU A 370 17.73 -25.60 -1.76
C GLU A 370 17.86 -24.61 -2.93
N ARG A 371 18.04 -25.11 -4.16
CA ARG A 371 18.19 -24.29 -5.36
C ARG A 371 16.98 -23.38 -5.59
N TYR A 372 15.76 -23.92 -5.39
CA TYR A 372 14.54 -23.16 -5.55
C TYR A 372 14.46 -22.01 -4.55
N TRP A 373 14.56 -22.33 -3.25
CA TRP A 373 14.36 -21.34 -2.20
C TRP A 373 15.50 -20.33 -2.09
N MET A 374 16.74 -20.71 -2.32
CA MET A 374 17.88 -19.79 -2.27
C MET A 374 18.06 -18.96 -3.55
N HIS A 375 17.77 -19.50 -4.72
CA HIS A 375 18.12 -18.85 -5.99
C HIS A 375 16.92 -18.46 -6.85
N TYR A 376 15.90 -19.31 -6.96
CA TYR A 376 14.75 -19.04 -7.83
C TYR A 376 13.65 -18.24 -7.15
N THR A 377 13.57 -18.26 -5.82
CA THR A 377 12.61 -17.46 -5.03
C THR A 377 12.73 -15.96 -5.32
N SER A 378 13.96 -15.46 -5.50
CA SER A 378 14.20 -14.05 -5.84
C SER A 378 13.96 -13.69 -7.32
N ARG A 379 13.69 -14.67 -8.16
CA ARG A 379 13.41 -14.48 -9.60
C ARG A 379 11.92 -14.45 -9.94
N ASP A 380 11.06 -14.94 -9.03
CA ASP A 380 9.61 -14.79 -9.12
C ASP A 380 9.07 -14.08 -7.87
N ILE A 381 9.11 -12.78 -7.92
CA ILE A 381 8.67 -11.92 -6.82
C ILE A 381 7.15 -11.90 -6.65
N SER A 382 6.39 -12.30 -7.67
CA SER A 382 4.92 -12.28 -7.62
C SER A 382 4.35 -13.06 -6.44
N ARG A 383 5.04 -14.10 -5.98
CA ARG A 383 4.68 -14.93 -4.82
C ARG A 383 4.78 -14.22 -3.46
N PHE A 384 5.44 -13.05 -3.42
CA PHE A 384 5.67 -12.24 -2.22
C PHE A 384 5.00 -10.87 -2.29
N ILE A 385 4.14 -10.68 -3.29
CA ILE A 385 3.24 -9.54 -3.39
C ILE A 385 1.86 -9.98 -2.94
N TYR A 386 1.44 -9.46 -1.80
CA TYR A 386 0.22 -9.85 -1.13
C TYR A 386 -0.88 -8.83 -1.30
N ASP A 387 -2.11 -9.32 -1.23
CA ASP A 387 -3.30 -8.49 -1.11
C ASP A 387 -3.37 -7.92 0.32
N ALA A 388 -3.52 -6.59 0.42
CA ALA A 388 -3.51 -5.87 1.68
C ALA A 388 -4.89 -5.75 2.34
N SER A 389 -5.84 -6.59 1.96
CA SER A 389 -7.18 -6.62 2.58
C SER A 389 -7.10 -7.16 4.00
N TYR A 390 -7.80 -6.47 4.92
CA TYR A 390 -7.86 -6.91 6.32
C TYR A 390 -9.14 -6.43 7.02
N VAL A 391 -9.41 -7.08 8.16
CA VAL A 391 -10.33 -6.63 9.21
C VAL A 391 -9.57 -6.67 10.53
N LYS A 392 -9.49 -5.54 11.23
CA LYS A 392 -8.79 -5.41 12.51
C LYS A 392 -9.70 -4.92 13.61
N LEU A 393 -9.51 -5.48 14.80
CA LEU A 393 -9.98 -4.92 16.05
C LEU A 393 -8.98 -3.86 16.50
N ARG A 394 -9.31 -2.59 16.18
CA ARG A 394 -8.39 -1.48 16.31
C ARG A 394 -8.26 -0.96 17.72
N GLU A 395 -9.39 -0.80 18.40
CA GLU A 395 -9.41 -0.27 19.77
C GLU A 395 -10.57 -0.85 20.58
N ILE A 396 -10.30 -1.13 21.84
CA ILE A 396 -11.32 -1.33 22.88
C ILE A 396 -11.02 -0.36 24.01
N THR A 397 -12.05 0.37 24.44
CA THR A 397 -11.97 1.26 25.59
C THR A 397 -13.07 0.95 26.57
N VAL A 398 -12.71 0.76 27.83
CA VAL A 398 -13.65 0.66 28.95
C VAL A 398 -13.42 1.85 29.85
N SER A 399 -14.43 2.67 30.09
CA SER A 399 -14.31 3.87 30.93
C SER A 399 -15.41 3.98 31.97
N TYR A 400 -15.07 4.63 33.06
CA TYR A 400 -15.96 4.91 34.15
C TYR A 400 -15.91 6.39 34.53
N ASP A 401 -17.07 7.06 34.49
CA ASP A 401 -17.24 8.44 34.96
C ASP A 401 -17.58 8.41 36.44
N LEU A 402 -16.77 9.06 37.30
CA LEU A 402 -17.06 9.13 38.73
C LEU A 402 -18.38 9.89 38.96
N PRO A 403 -19.26 9.36 39.84
CA PRO A 403 -20.53 10.03 40.14
C PRO A 403 -20.29 11.43 40.70
N LYS A 404 -21.06 12.42 40.25
CA LYS A 404 -20.97 13.81 40.73
C LYS A 404 -21.02 13.94 42.26
N LYS A 405 -21.76 13.04 42.95
CA LYS A 405 -21.83 13.02 44.41
C LYS A 405 -20.47 12.82 45.10
N TRP A 406 -19.55 12.08 44.47
CA TRP A 406 -18.19 11.86 45.02
C TRP A 406 -17.26 13.03 44.75
N LEU A 407 -17.57 13.85 43.74
CA LEU A 407 -16.75 15.01 43.34
C LEU A 407 -17.11 16.31 44.10
N ARG A 408 -18.24 16.35 44.80
CA ARG A 408 -18.76 17.56 45.45
C ARG A 408 -17.81 18.26 46.42
N LYS A 409 -16.85 17.50 47.03
CA LYS A 409 -15.86 18.03 47.97
C LYS A 409 -14.46 18.16 47.36
N THR A 410 -14.37 18.03 46.06
CA THR A 410 -13.12 18.14 45.30
C THR A 410 -13.20 19.31 44.33
N PRO A 411 -12.08 19.86 43.85
CA PRO A 411 -12.09 20.89 42.81
C PRO A 411 -12.55 20.41 41.45
N PHE A 412 -12.85 19.11 41.29
CA PHE A 412 -13.14 18.48 40.00
C PHE A 412 -14.63 18.56 39.67
N GLN A 413 -14.93 19.02 38.45
CA GLN A 413 -16.29 18.98 37.89
C GLN A 413 -16.59 17.60 37.27
N THR A 414 -15.59 16.99 36.60
CA THR A 414 -15.68 15.65 36.05
C THR A 414 -14.39 14.90 36.31
N PHE A 415 -14.51 13.60 36.52
CA PHE A 415 -13.38 12.69 36.65
C PHE A 415 -13.72 11.36 35.95
N ARG A 416 -12.93 11.02 34.92
CA ARG A 416 -13.07 9.78 34.16
C ARG A 416 -11.77 8.98 34.21
N VAL A 417 -11.90 7.67 34.39
CA VAL A 417 -10.80 6.71 34.24
C VAL A 417 -11.18 5.78 33.09
N ALA A 418 -10.23 5.48 32.23
CA ALA A 418 -10.40 4.53 31.14
C ALA A 418 -9.21 3.59 31.04
N ALA A 419 -9.50 2.32 30.71
CA ALA A 419 -8.54 1.35 30.21
C ALA A 419 -8.69 1.28 28.69
N VAL A 420 -7.57 1.34 27.97
CA VAL A 420 -7.53 1.39 26.50
C VAL A 420 -6.58 0.33 25.99
N GLY A 421 -7.07 -0.49 25.06
CA GLY A 421 -6.23 -1.40 24.27
C GLY A 421 -6.30 -1.01 22.80
N ARG A 422 -5.15 -0.92 22.14
CA ARG A 422 -5.04 -0.58 20.70
C ARG A 422 -4.32 -1.65 19.93
N ASN A 423 -4.63 -1.79 18.63
CA ASN A 423 -4.12 -2.83 17.74
C ASN A 423 -4.28 -4.25 18.32
N ILE A 424 -5.46 -4.55 18.87
CA ILE A 424 -5.69 -5.73 19.71
C ILE A 424 -5.56 -7.02 18.93
N ALA A 425 -6.15 -7.06 17.72
CA ALA A 425 -6.12 -8.27 16.89
C ALA A 425 -6.36 -7.95 15.41
N THR A 426 -5.72 -8.71 14.54
CA THR A 426 -6.10 -8.86 13.15
C THR A 426 -7.07 -10.02 13.06
N LEU A 427 -8.34 -9.74 12.78
CA LEU A 427 -9.41 -10.74 12.72
C LEU A 427 -9.40 -11.49 11.40
N PHE A 428 -8.99 -10.80 10.33
CA PHE A 428 -8.85 -11.32 8.99
C PHE A 428 -7.76 -10.57 8.24
N ALA A 429 -6.95 -11.27 7.46
CA ALA A 429 -6.02 -10.70 6.48
C ALA A 429 -5.80 -11.68 5.33
N ASN A 430 -5.60 -11.15 4.12
CA ASN A 430 -5.21 -11.94 2.94
C ASN A 430 -3.70 -12.18 2.87
N THR A 431 -3.00 -12.00 3.98
CA THR A 431 -1.55 -12.23 4.09
C THR A 431 -1.26 -13.54 4.81
N PRO A 432 -0.06 -14.13 4.65
CA PRO A 432 0.38 -15.23 5.49
C PRO A 432 0.26 -14.90 6.97
N HIS A 433 0.04 -15.94 7.79
CA HIS A 433 -0.07 -15.79 9.24
C HIS A 433 1.16 -15.05 9.82
N GLY A 434 0.93 -14.05 10.65
CA GLY A 434 1.96 -13.22 11.27
C GLY A 434 2.44 -12.03 10.44
N LEU A 435 2.07 -11.93 9.18
CA LEU A 435 2.39 -10.77 8.32
C LEU A 435 1.25 -9.75 8.38
N ASP A 436 1.52 -8.58 8.96
CA ASP A 436 0.53 -7.51 9.02
C ASP A 436 0.47 -6.73 7.71
N PRO A 437 -0.71 -6.61 7.06
CA PRO A 437 -0.87 -5.85 5.81
C PRO A 437 -0.52 -4.36 5.91
N GLN A 438 -0.46 -3.81 7.11
CA GLN A 438 -0.11 -2.40 7.36
C GLN A 438 1.36 -2.19 7.74
N ALA A 439 2.15 -3.24 7.88
CA ALA A 439 3.57 -3.18 8.24
C ALA A 439 4.45 -2.65 7.10
N THR A 440 4.03 -1.60 6.41
CA THR A 440 4.85 -0.98 5.37
C THR A 440 5.87 -0.04 6.01
N SER A 441 7.14 -0.20 5.64
CA SER A 441 8.27 0.54 6.22
C SER A 441 8.51 1.90 5.55
N THR A 442 7.80 2.18 4.47
CA THR A 442 7.97 3.39 3.69
C THR A 442 6.71 4.23 3.68
N THR A 443 6.89 5.54 3.86
CA THR A 443 5.87 6.57 3.72
C THR A 443 6.11 7.39 2.45
N GLY A 444 5.12 8.18 2.03
CA GLY A 444 5.25 9.01 0.82
C GLY A 444 5.10 8.20 -0.47
N ASN A 445 5.87 8.55 -1.49
CA ASN A 445 5.72 8.00 -2.83
C ASN A 445 6.17 6.54 -2.98
N ALA A 446 7.04 6.06 -2.10
CA ALA A 446 7.59 4.69 -2.12
C ALA A 446 6.83 3.72 -1.21
N GLN A 447 5.51 3.86 -1.10
CA GLN A 447 4.67 2.97 -0.29
C GLN A 447 4.58 1.56 -0.87
N GLY A 448 4.13 0.61 -0.06
CA GLY A 448 3.86 -0.77 -0.48
C GLY A 448 5.04 -1.73 -0.33
N PHE A 449 6.09 -1.35 0.41
CA PHE A 449 7.22 -2.22 0.72
C PHE A 449 7.30 -2.49 2.22
N GLU A 450 7.13 -3.75 2.63
CA GLU A 450 7.39 -4.21 3.98
C GLU A 450 8.86 -4.68 4.06
N ARG A 451 9.61 -4.19 5.06
CA ARG A 451 11.06 -4.43 5.23
C ARG A 451 11.43 -5.08 6.57
N GLY A 452 10.48 -5.67 7.28
CA GLY A 452 10.73 -6.43 8.50
C GLY A 452 11.01 -5.63 9.78
N PHE A 453 11.03 -4.30 9.72
CA PHE A 453 11.43 -3.47 10.87
C PHE A 453 10.27 -2.92 11.71
N ASN A 454 9.06 -2.94 11.19
CA ASN A 454 7.89 -2.35 11.84
C ASN A 454 6.86 -3.43 12.16
N LEU A 455 7.07 -4.16 13.24
CA LEU A 455 6.05 -5.06 13.75
C LEU A 455 4.99 -4.23 14.49
N PRO A 456 3.73 -4.24 14.02
CA PRO A 456 2.65 -3.58 14.73
C PRO A 456 2.43 -4.29 16.06
N SER A 457 2.53 -3.55 17.14
CA SER A 457 2.33 -4.05 18.49
C SER A 457 0.95 -3.67 19.04
N ALA A 458 0.36 -4.56 19.82
CA ALA A 458 -0.76 -4.19 20.67
C ALA A 458 -0.25 -3.31 21.82
N THR A 459 -0.98 -2.25 22.12
CA THR A 459 -0.67 -1.36 23.24
C THR A 459 -1.83 -1.30 24.23
N TYR A 460 -1.50 -1.33 25.50
CA TYR A 460 -2.47 -1.23 26.60
C TYR A 460 -2.08 -0.08 27.50
N GLY A 461 -3.06 0.70 27.93
CA GLY A 461 -2.81 1.86 28.75
C GLY A 461 -4.04 2.29 29.55
N PHE A 462 -3.82 3.28 30.41
CA PHE A 462 -4.87 3.94 31.16
C PHE A 462 -4.91 5.41 30.77
N ASP A 463 -6.13 5.97 30.72
CA ASP A 463 -6.39 7.37 30.50
C ASP A 463 -7.15 7.93 31.70
N ILE A 464 -6.72 9.08 32.23
CA ILE A 464 -7.41 9.81 33.29
C ILE A 464 -7.71 11.21 32.76
N LYS A 465 -9.01 11.51 32.64
CA LYS A 465 -9.48 12.83 32.22
C LYS A 465 -10.18 13.53 33.35
N VAL A 466 -9.69 14.73 33.68
CA VAL A 466 -10.18 15.56 34.76
C VAL A 466 -10.56 16.93 34.20
N SER A 467 -11.72 17.47 34.62
CA SER A 467 -12.06 18.88 34.40
C SER A 467 -12.29 19.58 35.75
N PHE A 468 -11.85 20.83 35.82
CA PHE A 468 -11.94 21.69 37.01
C PHE A 468 -13.07 22.69 36.85
#